data_79402b551c49a19641d93552d35d64c2
#
_entry.id   79402b551c49a19641d93552d35d64c2
#
_cell.length_a   1.000
_cell.length_b   1.000
_cell.length_c   1.000
_cell.angle_alpha   90.00
_cell.angle_beta   90.00
_cell.angle_gamma   90.00
#
_symmetry.space_group_name_H-M   'P 1'
#
loop_
_entity.id
_entity.type
_entity.pdbx_description
1 polymer ?
#
loop_
_entity_poly.entity_id
_entity_poly.type
_entity_poly.pdbx_seq_one_letter_code
_entity_poly.pdbx_strand_id
1 'polypeptide(L)'
;MLDPQNLVTISGGLVADPEMVANGKIMKCRLGVDYAASDKDSDNNSGYFDLTYYLKDNSGYVNKNATFVGSQIDAGKMKKGTSVSIIGRLVQERWKQDGNSRSRIVIVVEHMTYGQRSSSKSDSSGTTSAASSN
;
A
#
# COMPACT_ATOMS: atom_id res chain seq x y z
N MET A 1 -16.30 17.51 -22.53
CA MET A 1 -15.16 17.39 -21.59
C MET A 1 -15.40 16.23 -20.66
N LEU A 2 -14.43 15.39 -20.47
CA LEU A 2 -14.51 14.28 -19.53
C LEU A 2 -14.22 14.79 -18.12
N ASP A 3 -14.94 14.25 -17.13
CA ASP A 3 -14.62 14.53 -15.74
C ASP A 3 -13.28 13.91 -15.40
N PRO A 4 -12.46 14.63 -14.64
CA PRO A 4 -11.18 14.07 -14.25
C PRO A 4 -11.36 12.86 -13.34
N GLN A 5 -10.53 11.86 -13.54
CA GLN A 5 -10.54 10.65 -12.71
C GLN A 5 -9.13 10.39 -12.21
N ASN A 6 -9.05 9.93 -10.98
CA ASN A 6 -7.77 9.61 -10.35
C ASN A 6 -8.03 8.47 -9.39
N LEU A 7 -7.89 7.26 -9.90
CA LEU A 7 -8.18 6.05 -9.14
C LEU A 7 -7.05 5.06 -9.34
N VAL A 8 -6.53 4.56 -8.22
CA VAL A 8 -5.49 3.53 -8.23
C VAL A 8 -5.98 2.36 -7.40
N THR A 9 -5.85 1.17 -7.95
CA THR A 9 -6.13 -0.07 -7.25
C THR A 9 -4.94 -0.98 -7.48
N ILE A 10 -4.20 -1.29 -6.42
CA ILE A 10 -3.04 -2.17 -6.53
C ILE A 10 -2.95 -3.08 -5.32
N SER A 11 -2.25 -4.18 -5.51
CA SER A 11 -1.97 -5.14 -4.45
C SER A 11 -0.50 -5.55 -4.54
N GLY A 12 0.09 -5.83 -3.40
CA GLY A 12 1.48 -6.26 -3.36
C GLY A 12 1.90 -6.56 -1.94
N GLY A 13 3.19 -6.59 -1.71
CA GLY A 13 3.73 -6.85 -0.38
C GLY A 13 4.48 -5.66 0.17
N LEU A 14 4.37 -5.46 1.47
CA LEU A 14 5.13 -4.41 2.13
C LEU A 14 6.61 -4.76 2.10
N VAL A 15 7.45 -3.82 1.67
CA VAL A 15 8.89 -4.06 1.59
C VAL A 15 9.61 -3.69 2.88
N ALA A 16 8.89 -3.05 3.80
CA ALA A 16 9.39 -2.68 5.12
C ALA A 16 8.21 -2.53 6.04
N ASP A 17 8.46 -2.42 7.33
CA ASP A 17 7.39 -2.16 8.29
C ASP A 17 6.78 -0.79 8.02
N PRO A 18 5.46 -0.64 8.18
CA PRO A 18 4.85 0.68 8.07
C PRO A 18 5.42 1.63 9.10
N GLU A 19 5.54 2.89 8.70
CA GLU A 19 6.05 3.94 9.56
C GLU A 19 4.93 4.88 9.93
N MET A 20 4.76 5.13 11.23
CA MET A 20 3.78 6.09 11.72
C MET A 20 4.46 7.42 11.95
N VAL A 21 3.93 8.47 11.36
CA VAL A 21 4.47 9.82 11.52
C VAL A 21 3.36 10.76 11.99
N ALA A 22 3.73 12.00 12.30
CA ALA A 22 2.78 13.04 12.76
C ALA A 22 1.95 12.56 13.95
N ASN A 23 2.61 11.95 14.93
CA ASN A 23 1.97 11.46 16.15
C ASN A 23 0.89 10.39 15.87
N GLY A 24 1.17 9.53 14.90
CA GLY A 24 0.27 8.44 14.57
C GLY A 24 -0.88 8.84 13.66
N LYS A 25 -0.87 10.07 13.14
CA LYS A 25 -1.94 10.51 12.25
C LYS A 25 -1.75 10.05 10.83
N ILE A 26 -0.53 9.78 10.42
CA ILE A 26 -0.20 9.42 9.04
C ILE A 26 0.61 8.15 9.04
N MET A 27 0.20 7.19 8.24
CA MET A 27 0.96 5.97 8.03
C MET A 27 1.62 6.05 6.67
N LYS A 28 2.92 5.74 6.62
CA LYS A 28 3.67 5.67 5.38
C LYS A 28 4.25 4.27 5.23
N CYS A 29 4.17 3.74 4.03
CA CYS A 29 4.76 2.44 3.75
C CYS A 29 5.13 2.37 2.27
N ARG A 30 5.86 1.33 1.93
CA ARG A 30 6.28 1.11 0.56
C ARG A 30 5.82 -0.26 0.12
N LEU A 31 5.18 -0.30 -1.03
CA LEU A 31 4.56 -1.50 -1.58
C LEU A 31 5.37 -2.00 -2.77
N GLY A 32 5.73 -3.27 -2.74
CA GLY A 32 6.32 -3.93 -3.89
C GLY A 32 5.24 -4.64 -4.67
N VAL A 33 5.17 -4.34 -5.96
CA VAL A 33 4.12 -4.90 -6.82
C VAL A 33 4.81 -5.65 -7.95
N ASP A 34 4.44 -6.90 -8.12
CA ASP A 34 4.93 -7.69 -9.24
C ASP A 34 4.05 -7.44 -10.44
N TYR A 35 4.68 -7.11 -11.56
CA TYR A 35 3.97 -6.92 -12.81
C TYR A 35 3.76 -8.27 -13.48
N ALA A 36 2.65 -8.38 -14.20
CA ALA A 36 2.45 -9.54 -15.05
C ALA A 36 3.39 -9.41 -16.23
N ALA A 37 4.54 -10.04 -16.15
CA ALA A 37 5.59 -9.89 -17.14
C ALA A 37 5.33 -10.72 -18.37
N SER A 38 5.41 -10.11 -19.55
CA SER A 38 5.41 -10.84 -20.81
C SER A 38 6.79 -11.32 -21.16
N ASP A 39 7.82 -10.80 -20.52
CA ASP A 39 9.21 -11.16 -20.75
C ASP A 39 9.84 -11.53 -19.42
N LYS A 40 10.01 -12.82 -19.20
CA LYS A 40 10.52 -13.32 -17.93
C LYS A 40 12.00 -13.02 -17.71
N ASP A 41 12.69 -12.65 -18.79
CA ASP A 41 14.10 -12.31 -18.68
C ASP A 41 14.33 -10.84 -18.36
N SER A 42 13.25 -10.07 -18.24
CA SER A 42 13.36 -8.66 -17.93
C SER A 42 13.62 -8.46 -16.44
N ASP A 43 14.54 -7.54 -16.13
CA ASP A 43 14.77 -7.15 -14.73
C ASP A 43 13.71 -6.18 -14.21
N ASN A 44 12.74 -5.79 -15.06
CA ASN A 44 11.72 -4.81 -14.71
C ASN A 44 10.37 -5.47 -14.48
N ASN A 45 10.36 -6.55 -13.68
CA ASN A 45 9.14 -7.31 -13.41
C ASN A 45 8.37 -6.81 -12.20
N SER A 46 8.89 -5.83 -11.49
CA SER A 46 8.22 -5.31 -10.30
C SER A 46 8.50 -3.82 -10.15
N GLY A 47 7.67 -3.18 -9.39
CA GLY A 47 7.84 -1.78 -9.05
C GLY A 47 7.59 -1.56 -7.58
N TYR A 48 8.05 -0.42 -7.09
CA TYR A 48 7.90 -0.03 -5.69
C TYR A 48 7.18 1.31 -5.65
N PHE A 49 6.19 1.39 -4.79
CA PHE A 49 5.33 2.57 -4.73
C PHE A 49 5.21 3.03 -3.29
N ASP A 50 5.37 4.32 -3.07
CA ASP A 50 5.20 4.92 -1.76
C ASP A 50 3.72 5.18 -1.52
N LEU A 51 3.23 4.71 -0.36
CA LEU A 51 1.86 4.87 0.04
C LEU A 51 1.79 5.79 1.26
N THR A 52 0.80 6.67 1.27
CA THR A 52 0.53 7.53 2.42
C THR A 52 -0.94 7.37 2.78
N TYR A 53 -1.23 7.04 4.03
CA TYR A 53 -2.59 6.91 4.51
C TYR A 53 -2.79 7.88 5.66
N TYR A 54 -3.65 8.87 5.45
CA TYR A 54 -4.00 9.83 6.49
C TYR A 54 -5.07 9.19 7.38
N LEU A 55 -4.64 8.65 8.53
CA LEU A 55 -5.52 7.86 9.39
C LEU A 55 -6.38 8.71 10.30
N LYS A 56 -5.84 9.81 10.79
CA LYS A 56 -6.51 10.63 11.79
C LYS A 56 -6.48 12.10 11.42
N ASP A 57 -7.53 12.79 11.79
CA ASP A 57 -7.56 14.25 11.79
C ASP A 57 -7.68 14.74 13.24
N ASN A 58 -8.06 16.00 13.43
CA ASN A 58 -8.17 16.54 14.79
C ASN A 58 -9.29 15.92 15.60
N SER A 59 -10.21 15.22 14.94
CA SER A 59 -11.34 14.56 15.60
C SER A 59 -11.10 13.08 15.88
N GLY A 60 -9.99 12.51 15.42
CA GLY A 60 -9.69 11.10 15.58
C GLY A 60 -9.59 10.41 14.22
N TYR A 61 -9.87 9.12 14.19
CA TYR A 61 -9.80 8.37 12.94
C TYR A 61 -10.80 8.88 11.92
N VAL A 62 -10.36 9.00 10.66
CA VAL A 62 -11.18 9.60 9.60
C VAL A 62 -12.30 8.68 9.14
N ASN A 63 -12.15 7.37 9.29
CA ASN A 63 -13.19 6.40 8.91
C ASN A 63 -12.89 5.06 9.56
N LYS A 64 -13.79 4.10 9.34
CA LYS A 64 -13.66 2.78 9.94
C LYS A 64 -12.44 2.02 9.44
N ASN A 65 -12.11 2.18 8.17
CA ASN A 65 -10.94 1.50 7.62
C ASN A 65 -9.66 2.03 8.26
N ALA A 66 -9.57 3.34 8.48
CA ALA A 66 -8.42 3.93 9.15
C ALA A 66 -8.29 3.40 10.57
N THR A 67 -9.40 3.27 11.29
CA THR A 67 -9.41 2.67 12.63
C THR A 67 -8.86 1.25 12.59
N PHE A 68 -9.35 0.46 11.63
CA PHE A 68 -8.90 -0.92 11.49
C PHE A 68 -7.40 -1.00 11.21
N VAL A 69 -6.93 -0.23 10.23
CA VAL A 69 -5.52 -0.24 9.85
C VAL A 69 -4.65 0.18 11.03
N GLY A 70 -5.02 1.25 11.72
CA GLY A 70 -4.27 1.70 12.89
C GLY A 70 -4.18 0.62 13.96
N SER A 71 -5.27 -0.06 14.22
CA SER A 71 -5.27 -1.12 15.24
C SER A 71 -4.41 -2.30 14.83
N GLN A 72 -4.38 -2.62 13.55
CA GLN A 72 -3.56 -3.74 13.07
C GLN A 72 -2.07 -3.41 13.13
N ILE A 73 -1.72 -2.16 12.87
CA ILE A 73 -0.33 -1.72 13.02
C ILE A 73 0.08 -1.77 14.48
N ASP A 74 -0.77 -1.26 15.36
CA ASP A 74 -0.49 -1.26 16.82
C ASP A 74 -0.34 -2.68 17.36
N ALA A 75 -1.08 -3.63 16.78
CA ALA A 75 -1.02 -5.02 17.20
C ALA A 75 0.17 -5.77 16.58
N GLY A 76 0.96 -5.09 15.75
CA GLY A 76 2.11 -5.72 15.10
C GLY A 76 1.76 -6.69 13.99
N LYS A 77 0.56 -6.60 13.45
CA LYS A 77 0.11 -7.53 12.42
C LYS A 77 0.42 -7.08 11.01
N MET A 78 0.73 -5.81 10.81
CA MET A 78 1.14 -5.30 9.52
C MET A 78 2.61 -4.97 9.57
N LYS A 79 3.41 -5.69 8.82
CA LYS A 79 4.86 -5.54 8.85
C LYS A 79 5.43 -5.99 7.51
N LYS A 80 6.74 -5.88 7.39
CA LYS A 80 7.44 -6.30 6.19
C LYS A 80 6.95 -7.68 5.74
N GLY A 81 6.62 -7.80 4.47
CA GLY A 81 6.16 -9.05 3.87
C GLY A 81 4.65 -9.23 3.89
N THR A 82 3.91 -8.39 4.60
CA THR A 82 2.45 -8.49 4.63
C THR A 82 1.88 -8.14 3.27
N SER A 83 0.95 -8.96 2.79
CA SER A 83 0.24 -8.68 1.53
C SER A 83 -0.85 -7.66 1.79
N VAL A 84 -0.90 -6.65 0.94
CA VAL A 84 -1.78 -5.50 1.12
C VAL A 84 -2.45 -5.19 -0.21
N SER A 85 -3.73 -4.82 -0.14
CA SER A 85 -4.48 -4.35 -1.30
C SER A 85 -5.03 -2.97 -0.96
N ILE A 86 -4.87 -2.01 -1.88
CA ILE A 86 -5.30 -0.65 -1.62
C ILE A 86 -6.13 -0.09 -2.76
N ILE A 87 -6.97 0.86 -2.38
CA ILE A 87 -7.64 1.76 -3.31
C ILE A 87 -7.24 3.16 -2.88
N GLY A 88 -6.83 3.97 -3.85
CA GLY A 88 -6.38 5.31 -3.56
C GLY A 88 -6.31 6.17 -4.81
N ARG A 89 -5.48 7.20 -4.72
CA ARG A 89 -5.28 8.13 -5.84
C ARG A 89 -3.83 8.56 -5.89
N LEU A 90 -3.41 9.02 -7.05
CA LEU A 90 -2.06 9.56 -7.24
C LEU A 90 -2.02 11.02 -6.80
N VAL A 91 -0.96 11.38 -6.10
CA VAL A 91 -0.72 12.75 -5.70
C VAL A 91 0.74 13.06 -5.97
N GLN A 92 0.99 14.21 -6.57
CA GLN A 92 2.34 14.69 -6.74
C GLN A 92 2.69 15.60 -5.58
N GLU A 93 3.63 15.16 -4.76
CA GLU A 93 4.16 15.97 -3.67
C GLU A 93 5.27 16.84 -4.21
N ARG A 94 5.27 18.10 -3.80
CA ARG A 94 6.30 19.07 -4.22
C ARG A 94 6.86 19.74 -2.99
N TRP A 95 8.18 19.93 -2.99
CA TRP A 95 8.85 20.65 -1.90
C TRP A 95 10.12 21.27 -2.44
N LYS A 96 10.73 22.11 -1.61
CA LYS A 96 12.04 22.70 -1.96
C LYS A 96 13.09 22.10 -1.04
N GLN A 97 14.22 21.79 -1.63
CA GLN A 97 15.36 21.26 -0.90
C GLN A 97 16.60 21.97 -1.42
N ASP A 98 17.30 22.66 -0.53
CA ASP A 98 18.52 23.40 -0.90
C ASP A 98 18.28 24.38 -2.04
N GLY A 99 17.12 25.02 -2.05
CA GLY A 99 16.75 25.97 -3.10
C GLY A 99 16.24 25.35 -4.38
N ASN A 100 16.26 24.03 -4.48
CA ASN A 100 15.81 23.31 -5.67
C ASN A 100 14.41 22.76 -5.46
N SER A 101 13.58 22.87 -6.51
CA SER A 101 12.25 22.28 -6.49
C SER A 101 12.36 20.79 -6.69
N ARG A 102 11.69 20.02 -5.85
CA ARG A 102 11.64 18.56 -5.92
C ARG A 102 10.20 18.11 -6.00
N SER A 103 10.00 16.96 -6.58
CA SER A 103 8.67 16.35 -6.60
C SER A 103 8.78 14.83 -6.64
N ARG A 104 7.70 14.21 -6.24
CA ARG A 104 7.56 12.76 -6.38
C ARG A 104 6.07 12.43 -6.44
N ILE A 105 5.78 11.26 -6.99
CA ILE A 105 4.41 10.76 -7.04
C ILE A 105 4.25 9.78 -5.89
N VAL A 106 3.20 9.97 -5.10
CA VAL A 106 2.82 9.02 -4.06
C VAL A 106 1.38 8.59 -4.29
N ILE A 107 1.01 7.48 -3.69
CA ILE A 107 -0.37 7.03 -3.70
C ILE A 107 -0.95 7.36 -2.33
N VAL A 108 -2.00 8.18 -2.32
CA VAL A 108 -2.74 8.47 -1.09
C VAL A 108 -3.83 7.42 -0.98
N VAL A 109 -3.76 6.64 0.09
CA VAL A 109 -4.65 5.51 0.30
C VAL A 109 -5.99 5.99 0.82
N GLU A 110 -7.07 5.45 0.29
CA GLU A 110 -8.43 5.71 0.76
C GLU A 110 -9.03 4.51 1.43
N HIS A 111 -8.57 3.31 1.07
CA HIS A 111 -9.03 2.08 1.68
C HIS A 111 -7.92 1.05 1.57
N MET A 112 -7.68 0.31 2.65
CA MET A 112 -6.62 -0.68 2.69
C MET A 112 -7.13 -1.95 3.36
N THR A 113 -6.87 -3.08 2.73
CA THR A 113 -7.07 -4.38 3.34
C THR A 113 -5.75 -5.13 3.31
N TYR A 114 -5.61 -6.10 4.19
CA TYR A 114 -4.43 -6.93 4.15
C TYR A 114 -4.82 -8.37 4.44
N GLY A 115 -3.99 -9.30 3.95
CA GLY A 115 -4.13 -10.69 4.25
C GLY A 115 -2.85 -11.22 4.83
N GLN A 116 -2.95 -12.21 5.68
CA GLN A 116 -1.75 -12.89 6.11
C GLN A 116 -1.18 -13.66 4.93
N ARG A 117 0.14 -13.61 4.77
CA ARG A 117 0.75 -14.44 3.78
C ARG A 117 0.45 -15.88 4.14
N SER A 118 -0.16 -16.57 3.19
CA SER A 118 -0.34 -17.99 3.35
C SER A 118 1.04 -18.63 3.39
N SER A 119 1.36 -19.26 4.47
CA SER A 119 2.64 -19.96 4.56
C SER A 119 2.56 -21.33 3.89
N SER A 120 1.50 -21.64 3.34
CA SER A 120 1.30 -22.90 2.76
C SER A 120 1.54 -22.98 1.30
N LYS A 121 1.52 -22.65 1.30
CA LYS A 121 1.41 -22.87 0.52
C LYS A 121 1.25 -23.64 0.16
N SER A 122 1.09 -23.79 0.52
CA SER A 122 0.94 -24.34 0.32
C SER A 122 0.29 -24.82 0.01
N ASP A 123 0.09 -24.86 -0.07
CA ASP A 123 -0.57 -25.13 -0.24
C ASP A 123 -1.10 -25.44 -0.74
N SER A 124 -1.20 -25.68 -0.93
CA SER A 124 -1.75 -25.78 -1.34
C SER A 124 -2.27 -25.98 -1.88
N SER A 125 -2.45 -26.23 -2.03
CA SER A 125 -2.99 -26.22 -2.45
C SER A 125 -3.56 -26.10 -2.86
N GLY A 126 -3.77 -26.25 -3.09
CA GLY A 126 -4.33 -25.89 -3.35
C GLY A 126 -4.86 -25.57 -3.59
N THR A 127 -5.05 -25.89 -3.85
CA THR A 127 -5.56 -25.45 -4.04
C THR A 127 -5.99 -24.82 -4.32
N THR A 128 -6.21 -24.94 -4.50
CA THR A 128 -6.55 -24.24 -4.72
C THR A 128 -6.86 -23.50 -4.84
N SER A 129 -6.98 -23.62 -4.92
CA SER A 129 -7.13 -22.82 -5.00
C SER A 129 -7.33 -22.08 -5.06
N ALA A 130 -7.44 -22.28 -5.14
CA ALA A 130 -7.49 -21.51 -5.21
C ALA A 130 -7.68 -20.80 -5.16
N ALA A 131 -7.75 -20.98 -5.24
CA ALA A 131 -7.79 -20.25 -5.20
C ALA A 131 -7.90 -19.55 -5.05
N SER A 132 -7.84 -19.64 -5.06
CA SER A 132 -7.76 -18.93 -4.95
C SER A 132 -7.73 -18.17 -4.76
N SER A 133 -7.68 -18.25 -4.73
CA SER A 133 -7.49 -17.60 -4.61
C SER A 133 -7.46 -16.96 -4.42
N ASN A 134 -7.41 -16.93 -4.54
CA ASN A 134 -7.26 -16.45 -4.50
C ASN A 134 -7.28 -16.03 -4.36
#